data_f60bdf76a9a5bcc2bcc1f776bd1a6ef1
#
_entry.id   f60bdf76a9a5bcc2bcc1f776bd1a6ef1
#
_cell.length_a   1.000
_cell.length_b   1.000
_cell.length_c   1.000
_cell.angle_alpha   90.00
_cell.angle_beta   90.00
_cell.angle_gamma   90.00
#
_symmetry.space_group_name_H-M   'P 1'
#
loop_
_entity.id
_entity.type
_entity.pdbx_description
1 polymer ?
#
loop_
_entity_poly.entity_id
_entity_poly.type
_entity_poly.pdbx_seq_one_letter_code
_entity_poly.pdbx_strand_id
1 'polypeptide(L)'
;MTDRIDPVFPPALAFMPDSAAMPQSQGIEVPAAAGTARKHPLSEPERVAATITKGLLRREYSIGQRLVEAELTEKLGVGRSTVREALKILASRGVVDIFPHRGAVIRGLTLTDAENLLAVLEVLTGLAARLAAEKIDRGANRQRFAMAARPLIEPQDSTELERILEERAHFYQAMFDVADSEDLNRAMPNWRAHLFRNQFYGFLTKGDLRAMVAEYRQITEAILAGDAAKAELHTRRHLQKTRERVLPYLR
;
A
#
# COMPACT_ATOMS: atom_id res chain seq x y z
N MET A 1 -35.79 -23.29 -24.05
CA MET A 1 -34.53 -24.03 -24.21
C MET A 1 -33.43 -23.12 -23.78
N THR A 2 -33.09 -23.20 -22.51
CA THR A 2 -32.14 -22.34 -21.80
C THR A 2 -30.93 -23.18 -21.45
N ASP A 3 -29.84 -22.99 -22.19
CA ASP A 3 -28.55 -23.61 -21.88
C ASP A 3 -27.90 -22.85 -20.73
N ARG A 4 -27.86 -23.48 -19.55
CA ARG A 4 -27.03 -23.07 -18.44
C ARG A 4 -25.64 -23.68 -18.64
N ILE A 5 -24.63 -22.83 -18.77
CA ILE A 5 -23.23 -23.23 -18.70
C ILE A 5 -22.84 -23.19 -17.22
N ASP A 6 -22.69 -24.36 -16.59
CA ASP A 6 -22.13 -24.53 -15.26
C ASP A 6 -20.61 -24.30 -15.29
N PRO A 7 -20.02 -23.54 -14.34
CA PRO A 7 -18.58 -23.42 -14.23
C PRO A 7 -18.02 -24.71 -13.61
N VAL A 8 -17.19 -25.42 -14.39
CA VAL A 8 -16.42 -26.59 -13.93
C VAL A 8 -15.29 -26.12 -13.02
N PHE A 9 -15.46 -26.29 -11.71
CA PHE A 9 -14.33 -26.27 -10.78
C PHE A 9 -13.77 -27.67 -10.62
N PRO A 10 -12.44 -27.89 -10.70
CA PRO A 10 -11.87 -29.19 -10.36
C PRO A 10 -11.99 -29.47 -8.86
N PRO A 11 -12.20 -30.72 -8.45
CA PRO A 11 -12.36 -31.08 -7.05
C PRO A 11 -11.04 -30.90 -6.29
N ALA A 12 -11.15 -30.38 -5.07
CA ALA A 12 -10.06 -30.26 -4.13
C ALA A 12 -9.41 -31.64 -3.88
N LEU A 13 -8.11 -31.75 -4.17
CA LEU A 13 -7.29 -32.90 -3.82
C LEU A 13 -7.18 -33.02 -2.30
N ALA A 14 -7.93 -33.93 -1.74
CA ALA A 14 -7.69 -34.48 -0.41
C ALA A 14 -6.44 -35.36 -0.47
N PHE A 15 -5.31 -34.82 -0.01
CA PHE A 15 -4.11 -35.60 0.23
C PHE A 15 -3.96 -35.79 1.74
N MET A 16 -4.42 -36.93 2.26
CA MET A 16 -3.99 -37.46 3.55
C MET A 16 -2.97 -38.56 3.28
N PRO A 17 -1.74 -38.45 3.68
CA PRO A 17 -0.84 -39.61 3.71
C PRO A 17 -1.05 -40.39 5.01
N ASP A 18 -1.12 -41.69 4.84
CA ASP A 18 -1.19 -42.73 5.82
C ASP A 18 -0.05 -42.66 6.84
N SER A 19 -0.38 -43.04 8.07
CA SER A 19 0.53 -43.15 9.21
C SER A 19 1.62 -44.20 8.97
N ALA A 20 2.82 -43.74 8.64
CA ALA A 20 4.02 -44.59 8.74
C ALA A 20 5.22 -43.77 9.23
N ALA A 21 5.67 -44.17 10.44
CA ALA A 21 6.99 -43.96 11.05
C ALA A 21 7.82 -42.72 10.64
N MET A 22 7.90 -41.75 11.52
CA MET A 22 8.85 -40.63 11.46
C MET A 22 10.31 -41.15 11.66
N PRO A 23 11.26 -40.87 10.75
CA PRO A 23 12.65 -41.01 11.05
C PRO A 23 13.12 -39.88 11.98
N GLN A 24 13.95 -40.24 12.95
CA GLN A 24 14.53 -39.34 13.96
C GLN A 24 15.26 -38.17 13.28
N SER A 25 14.98 -36.95 13.74
CA SER A 25 15.55 -35.69 13.30
C SER A 25 17.09 -35.70 13.54
N GLN A 26 17.85 -35.80 12.48
CA GLN A 26 19.22 -35.28 12.46
C GLN A 26 19.12 -33.75 12.37
N GLY A 27 19.77 -33.07 13.32
CA GLY A 27 19.73 -31.61 13.43
C GLY A 27 20.21 -30.94 12.15
N ILE A 28 19.32 -30.22 11.49
CA ILE A 28 19.70 -29.28 10.46
C ILE A 28 20.16 -28.03 11.20
N GLU A 29 21.48 -27.85 11.28
CA GLU A 29 22.04 -26.56 11.66
C GLU A 29 21.63 -25.53 10.62
N VAL A 30 20.69 -24.66 11.00
CA VAL A 30 20.34 -23.46 10.23
C VAL A 30 21.49 -22.47 10.41
N PRO A 31 22.26 -22.12 9.37
CA PRO A 31 23.28 -21.08 9.50
C PRO A 31 22.60 -19.80 9.98
N ALA A 32 23.12 -19.20 11.05
CA ALA A 32 22.71 -17.88 11.52
C ALA A 32 22.95 -16.87 10.38
N ALA A 33 21.91 -16.55 9.63
CA ALA A 33 21.95 -15.51 8.62
C ALA A 33 21.93 -14.14 9.33
N ALA A 34 23.08 -13.71 9.82
CA ALA A 34 23.41 -12.31 10.00
C ALA A 34 23.50 -11.69 8.59
N GLY A 35 22.38 -11.30 8.04
CA GLY A 35 22.27 -10.65 6.75
C GLY A 35 21.35 -9.44 6.87
N THR A 36 21.94 -8.27 7.22
CA THR A 36 21.33 -6.98 6.88
C THR A 36 20.97 -7.05 5.39
N ALA A 37 19.67 -7.15 5.09
CA ALA A 37 19.18 -7.16 3.72
C ALA A 37 19.66 -5.86 3.06
N ARG A 38 20.69 -5.94 2.23
CA ARG A 38 21.14 -4.85 1.37
C ARG A 38 19.95 -4.54 0.47
N LYS A 39 19.31 -3.38 0.66
CA LYS A 39 18.39 -2.82 -0.32
C LYS A 39 19.19 -2.72 -1.62
N HIS A 40 18.95 -3.62 -2.57
CA HIS A 40 19.52 -3.45 -3.90
C HIS A 40 19.08 -2.10 -4.44
N PRO A 41 20.01 -1.28 -4.97
CA PRO A 41 19.64 -0.02 -5.56
C PRO A 41 18.62 -0.29 -6.68
N LEU A 42 17.55 0.50 -6.73
CA LEU A 42 16.53 0.40 -7.79
C LEU A 42 17.22 0.48 -9.16
N SER A 43 16.84 -0.39 -10.07
CA SER A 43 17.22 -0.30 -11.48
C SER A 43 16.71 1.02 -12.07
N GLU A 44 17.30 1.47 -13.18
CA GLU A 44 16.88 2.70 -13.83
C GLU A 44 15.40 2.69 -14.24
N PRO A 45 14.83 1.62 -14.83
CA PRO A 45 13.40 1.52 -15.08
C PRO A 45 12.54 1.62 -13.80
N GLU A 46 12.99 1.00 -12.70
CA GLU A 46 12.28 1.11 -11.41
C GLU A 46 12.31 2.52 -10.84
N ARG A 47 13.43 3.25 -11.00
CA ARG A 47 13.52 4.66 -10.61
C ARG A 47 12.58 5.53 -11.43
N VAL A 48 12.50 5.31 -12.74
CA VAL A 48 11.55 6.00 -13.64
C VAL A 48 10.12 5.70 -13.24
N ALA A 49 9.77 4.43 -13.00
CA ALA A 49 8.45 4.04 -12.52
C ALA A 49 8.10 4.71 -11.18
N ALA A 50 9.05 4.76 -10.24
CA ALA A 50 8.88 5.46 -8.97
C ALA A 50 8.68 6.98 -9.15
N THR A 51 9.40 7.61 -10.08
CA THR A 51 9.25 9.04 -10.39
C THR A 51 7.88 9.35 -10.94
N ILE A 52 7.37 8.55 -11.89
CA ILE A 52 6.01 8.70 -12.43
C ILE A 52 4.96 8.55 -11.31
N THR A 53 5.14 7.58 -10.41
CA THR A 53 4.22 7.40 -9.28
C THR A 53 4.25 8.56 -8.28
N LYS A 54 5.44 9.12 -8.00
CA LYS A 54 5.56 10.35 -7.20
C LYS A 54 4.86 11.53 -7.87
N GLY A 55 4.99 11.66 -9.20
CA GLY A 55 4.26 12.66 -9.97
C GLY A 55 2.74 12.51 -9.87
N LEU A 56 2.22 11.27 -9.83
CA LEU A 56 0.81 11.02 -9.54
C LEU A 56 0.41 11.55 -8.15
N LEU A 57 1.23 11.32 -7.13
CA LEU A 57 0.97 11.85 -5.78
C LEU A 57 0.93 13.38 -5.75
N ARG A 58 1.80 14.02 -6.52
CA ARG A 58 1.91 15.49 -6.63
C ARG A 58 0.93 16.10 -7.63
N ARG A 59 0.01 15.29 -8.18
CA ARG A 59 -0.93 15.70 -9.22
C ARG A 59 -0.28 16.26 -10.51
N GLU A 60 1.00 15.93 -10.74
CA GLU A 60 1.69 16.23 -12.01
C GLU A 60 1.12 15.39 -13.17
N TYR A 61 0.49 14.28 -12.85
CA TYR A 61 -0.20 13.40 -13.77
C TYR A 61 -1.62 13.15 -13.28
N SER A 62 -2.57 13.03 -14.23
CA SER A 62 -4.00 12.82 -13.97
C SER A 62 -4.46 11.44 -14.43
N ILE A 63 -5.51 10.92 -13.81
CA ILE A 63 -6.18 9.69 -14.25
C ILE A 63 -6.72 9.90 -15.67
N GLY A 64 -6.55 8.89 -16.53
CA GLY A 64 -6.89 8.98 -17.94
C GLY A 64 -5.84 9.70 -18.80
N GLN A 65 -4.82 10.32 -18.19
CA GLN A 65 -3.76 10.99 -18.92
C GLN A 65 -2.93 9.97 -19.70
N ARG A 66 -2.67 10.30 -20.96
CA ARG A 66 -1.76 9.55 -21.82
C ARG A 66 -0.31 9.89 -21.47
N LEU A 67 0.49 8.85 -21.27
CA LEU A 67 1.93 8.93 -21.11
C LEU A 67 2.60 8.62 -22.45
N VAL A 68 3.22 9.63 -23.05
CA VAL A 68 3.91 9.53 -24.34
C VAL A 68 5.37 9.19 -24.10
N GLU A 69 5.88 8.08 -24.65
CA GLU A 69 7.26 7.63 -24.45
C GLU A 69 8.30 8.69 -24.79
N ALA A 70 8.10 9.45 -25.88
CA ALA A 70 9.04 10.51 -26.31
C ALA A 70 9.12 11.64 -25.29
N GLU A 71 7.97 12.12 -24.78
CA GLU A 71 7.90 13.17 -23.76
C GLU A 71 8.55 12.72 -22.44
N LEU A 72 8.30 11.47 -22.03
CA LEU A 72 8.93 10.92 -20.83
C LEU A 72 10.44 10.76 -20.99
N THR A 73 10.91 10.36 -22.18
CA THR A 73 12.33 10.25 -22.50
C THR A 73 13.03 11.61 -22.35
N GLU A 74 12.43 12.65 -22.91
CA GLU A 74 12.95 14.01 -22.83
C GLU A 74 12.89 14.55 -21.39
N LYS A 75 11.72 14.47 -20.75
CA LYS A 75 11.47 14.99 -19.39
C LYS A 75 12.38 14.34 -18.33
N LEU A 76 12.66 13.04 -18.46
CA LEU A 76 13.40 12.27 -17.46
C LEU A 76 14.88 12.07 -17.81
N GLY A 77 15.31 12.44 -19.03
CA GLY A 77 16.69 12.29 -19.47
C GLY A 77 17.17 10.84 -19.60
N VAL A 78 16.28 9.89 -19.93
CA VAL A 78 16.57 8.45 -20.00
C VAL A 78 16.29 7.89 -21.39
N GLY A 79 16.83 6.70 -21.70
CA GLY A 79 16.61 6.03 -22.98
C GLY A 79 15.17 5.55 -23.18
N ARG A 80 14.71 5.42 -24.44
CA ARG A 80 13.37 4.92 -24.79
C ARG A 80 13.12 3.50 -24.25
N SER A 81 14.15 2.64 -24.26
CA SER A 81 14.05 1.29 -23.70
C SER A 81 13.76 1.33 -22.21
N THR A 82 14.43 2.21 -21.47
CA THR A 82 14.21 2.41 -20.02
C THR A 82 12.78 2.87 -19.74
N VAL A 83 12.25 3.82 -20.53
CA VAL A 83 10.87 4.28 -20.40
C VAL A 83 9.88 3.14 -20.66
N ARG A 84 10.08 2.33 -21.71
CA ARG A 84 9.22 1.18 -22.01
C ARG A 84 9.20 0.14 -20.89
N GLU A 85 10.36 -0.20 -20.35
CA GLU A 85 10.44 -1.12 -19.20
C GLU A 85 9.77 -0.52 -17.95
N ALA A 86 9.95 0.77 -17.69
CA ALA A 86 9.24 1.44 -16.61
C ALA A 86 7.71 1.41 -16.78
N LEU A 87 7.21 1.64 -18.00
CA LEU A 87 5.77 1.54 -18.30
C LEU A 87 5.25 0.11 -18.14
N LYS A 88 6.03 -0.93 -18.51
CA LYS A 88 5.67 -2.33 -18.26
C LYS A 88 5.60 -2.63 -16.75
N ILE A 89 6.56 -2.12 -15.96
CA ILE A 89 6.54 -2.22 -14.50
C ILE A 89 5.28 -1.56 -13.93
N LEU A 90 4.91 -0.37 -14.41
CA LEU A 90 3.69 0.32 -13.98
C LEU A 90 2.42 -0.44 -14.40
N ALA A 91 2.41 -1.04 -15.59
CA ALA A 91 1.30 -1.86 -16.07
C ALA A 91 1.12 -3.14 -15.25
N SER A 92 2.21 -3.86 -14.94
CA SER A 92 2.16 -5.06 -14.07
C SER A 92 1.65 -4.75 -12.66
N ARG A 93 1.81 -3.50 -12.22
CA ARG A 93 1.31 -2.98 -10.94
C ARG A 93 -0.11 -2.38 -11.04
N GLY A 94 -0.72 -2.40 -12.23
CA GLY A 94 -2.07 -1.87 -12.46
C GLY A 94 -2.19 -0.35 -12.35
N VAL A 95 -1.08 0.38 -12.58
CA VAL A 95 -1.03 1.85 -12.54
C VAL A 95 -1.37 2.46 -13.90
N VAL A 96 -0.95 1.79 -14.98
CA VAL A 96 -1.23 2.20 -16.35
C VAL A 96 -1.76 1.03 -17.17
N ASP A 97 -2.52 1.33 -18.20
CA ASP A 97 -2.86 0.41 -19.28
C ASP A 97 -2.01 0.73 -20.50
N ILE A 98 -1.37 -0.29 -21.11
CA ILE A 98 -0.54 -0.13 -22.31
C ILE A 98 -1.39 -0.46 -23.52
N PHE A 99 -1.43 0.46 -24.48
CA PHE A 99 -2.13 0.28 -25.76
C PHE A 99 -1.11 0.19 -26.89
N PRO A 100 -1.17 -0.86 -27.74
CA PRO A 100 -0.29 -0.99 -28.90
C PRO A 100 -0.33 0.29 -29.75
N HIS A 101 0.84 0.81 -30.10
CA HIS A 101 1.02 2.03 -30.92
C HIS A 101 0.44 3.34 -30.34
N ARG A 102 -0.15 3.30 -29.13
CA ARG A 102 -0.79 4.46 -28.49
C ARG A 102 -0.12 4.89 -27.19
N GLY A 103 0.93 4.16 -26.73
CA GLY A 103 1.61 4.43 -25.46
C GLY A 103 0.85 3.87 -24.25
N ALA A 104 1.01 4.49 -23.10
CA ALA A 104 0.34 4.09 -21.87
C ALA A 104 -0.66 5.16 -21.42
N VAL A 105 -1.70 4.75 -20.68
CA VAL A 105 -2.70 5.64 -20.10
C VAL A 105 -2.77 5.35 -18.59
N ILE A 106 -2.79 6.38 -17.78
CA ILE A 106 -2.93 6.24 -16.32
C ILE A 106 -4.32 5.69 -16.00
N ARG A 107 -4.33 4.55 -15.32
CA ARG A 107 -5.56 3.83 -15.00
C ARG A 107 -6.33 4.52 -13.88
N GLY A 108 -7.66 4.62 -14.05
CA GLY A 108 -8.59 4.89 -12.96
C GLY A 108 -9.02 3.59 -12.27
N LEU A 109 -9.30 3.68 -10.97
CA LEU A 109 -9.92 2.56 -10.24
C LEU A 109 -11.42 2.59 -10.45
N THR A 110 -11.99 1.45 -10.82
CA THR A 110 -13.44 1.23 -10.80
C THR A 110 -13.93 1.08 -9.37
N LEU A 111 -15.25 1.12 -9.15
CA LEU A 111 -15.86 0.83 -7.84
C LEU A 111 -15.37 -0.50 -7.29
N THR A 112 -15.44 -1.56 -8.09
CA THR A 112 -14.97 -2.90 -7.70
C THR A 112 -13.47 -2.94 -7.39
N ASP A 113 -12.64 -2.23 -8.17
CA ASP A 113 -11.21 -2.10 -7.89
C ASP A 113 -10.95 -1.45 -6.53
N ALA A 114 -11.67 -0.36 -6.23
CA ALA A 114 -11.53 0.37 -4.97
C ALA A 114 -12.01 -0.46 -3.77
N GLU A 115 -13.13 -1.16 -3.90
CA GLU A 115 -13.64 -2.06 -2.86
C GLU A 115 -12.65 -3.17 -2.53
N ASN A 116 -12.16 -3.88 -3.55
CA ASN A 116 -11.19 -4.95 -3.38
C ASN A 116 -9.86 -4.44 -2.79
N LEU A 117 -9.38 -3.29 -3.27
CA LEU A 117 -8.17 -2.68 -2.75
C LEU A 117 -8.29 -2.31 -1.28
N LEU A 118 -9.40 -1.66 -0.89
CA LEU A 118 -9.64 -1.25 0.49
C LEU A 118 -9.77 -2.45 1.44
N ALA A 119 -10.39 -3.55 0.98
CA ALA A 119 -10.48 -4.78 1.77
C ALA A 119 -9.08 -5.37 2.06
N VAL A 120 -8.19 -5.39 1.07
CA VAL A 120 -6.80 -5.84 1.25
C VAL A 120 -6.03 -4.88 2.15
N LEU A 121 -6.14 -3.57 1.91
CA LEU A 121 -5.47 -2.55 2.74
C LEU A 121 -5.92 -2.62 4.19
N GLU A 122 -7.21 -2.84 4.46
CA GLU A 122 -7.74 -2.99 5.82
C GLU A 122 -7.00 -4.07 6.60
N VAL A 123 -6.83 -5.26 6.02
CA VAL A 123 -6.17 -6.39 6.67
C VAL A 123 -4.68 -6.14 6.85
N LEU A 124 -4.00 -5.70 5.81
CA LEU A 124 -2.54 -5.53 5.83
C LEU A 124 -2.11 -4.36 6.73
N THR A 125 -2.83 -3.23 6.71
CA THR A 125 -2.50 -2.11 7.62
C THR A 125 -2.91 -2.39 9.05
N GLY A 126 -4.00 -3.14 9.28
CA GLY A 126 -4.37 -3.63 10.60
C GLY A 126 -3.27 -4.51 11.20
N LEU A 127 -2.76 -5.48 10.42
CA LEU A 127 -1.63 -6.31 10.81
C LEU A 127 -0.36 -5.47 11.09
N ALA A 128 -0.07 -4.46 10.25
CA ALA A 128 1.06 -3.55 10.49
C ALA A 128 0.95 -2.84 11.83
N ALA A 129 -0.22 -2.30 12.17
CA ALA A 129 -0.46 -1.61 13.43
C ALA A 129 -0.32 -2.54 14.63
N ARG A 130 -0.81 -3.78 14.55
CA ARG A 130 -0.64 -4.80 15.58
C ARG A 130 0.84 -5.10 15.81
N LEU A 131 1.59 -5.43 14.75
CA LEU A 131 3.01 -5.72 14.84
C LEU A 131 3.83 -4.52 15.33
N ALA A 132 3.45 -3.30 14.96
CA ALA A 132 4.08 -2.08 15.45
C ALA A 132 3.86 -1.91 16.97
N ALA A 133 2.64 -2.14 17.46
CA ALA A 133 2.35 -2.11 18.89
C ALA A 133 3.13 -3.17 19.67
N GLU A 134 3.21 -4.42 19.16
CA GLU A 134 3.98 -5.52 19.77
C GLU A 134 5.49 -5.21 19.87
N LYS A 135 6.00 -4.37 18.98
CA LYS A 135 7.44 -4.06 18.87
C LYS A 135 7.78 -2.61 19.29
N ILE A 136 6.82 -1.86 19.83
CA ILE A 136 6.97 -0.43 20.09
C ILE A 136 8.10 -0.11 21.09
N ASP A 137 8.34 -0.99 22.04
CA ASP A 137 9.36 -0.81 23.06
C ASP A 137 10.75 -1.34 22.65
N ARG A 138 10.91 -1.82 21.42
CA ARG A 138 12.22 -2.28 20.91
C ARG A 138 13.08 -1.09 20.46
N GLY A 139 14.25 -0.92 21.07
CA GLY A 139 15.20 0.13 20.70
C GLY A 139 14.56 1.53 20.69
N ALA A 140 14.69 2.24 19.57
CA ALA A 140 14.18 3.62 19.42
C ALA A 140 12.78 3.69 18.76
N ASN A 141 12.05 2.57 18.64
CA ASN A 141 10.80 2.50 17.89
C ASN A 141 9.75 3.49 18.40
N ARG A 142 9.56 3.55 19.73
CA ARG A 142 8.61 4.46 20.39
C ARG A 142 8.88 5.93 20.01
N GLN A 143 10.13 6.35 20.12
CA GLN A 143 10.52 7.72 19.76
C GLN A 143 10.32 8.00 18.27
N ARG A 144 10.77 7.09 17.39
CA ARG A 144 10.62 7.24 15.92
C ARG A 144 9.16 7.34 15.52
N PHE A 145 8.31 6.45 16.04
CA PHE A 145 6.90 6.46 15.71
C PHE A 145 6.18 7.70 16.25
N ALA A 146 6.43 8.08 17.51
CA ALA A 146 5.85 9.28 18.10
C ALA A 146 6.22 10.56 17.31
N MET A 147 7.49 10.69 16.89
CA MET A 147 7.93 11.83 16.06
C MET A 147 7.22 11.88 14.71
N ALA A 148 7.03 10.73 14.05
CA ALA A 148 6.36 10.67 12.74
C ALA A 148 4.85 10.85 12.85
N ALA A 149 4.22 10.43 13.93
CA ALA A 149 2.77 10.56 14.16
C ALA A 149 2.36 11.98 14.59
N ARG A 150 3.20 12.65 15.33
CA ARG A 150 2.92 13.94 15.98
C ARG A 150 2.38 15.01 15.02
N PRO A 151 3.01 15.30 13.86
CA PRO A 151 2.51 16.33 12.94
C PRO A 151 1.11 16.03 12.39
N LEU A 152 0.74 14.75 12.28
CA LEU A 152 -0.57 14.33 11.76
C LEU A 152 -1.69 14.49 12.80
N ILE A 153 -1.40 14.28 14.08
CA ILE A 153 -2.41 14.19 15.14
C ILE A 153 -2.54 15.44 16.01
N GLU A 154 -1.55 16.34 15.99
CA GLU A 154 -1.64 17.61 16.73
C GLU A 154 -2.66 18.54 16.09
N PRO A 155 -3.39 19.31 16.93
CA PRO A 155 -4.30 20.34 16.42
C PRO A 155 -3.50 21.36 15.62
N GLN A 156 -3.94 21.61 14.39
CA GLN A 156 -3.34 22.63 13.54
C GLN A 156 -4.45 23.48 12.91
N ASP A 157 -4.18 24.76 12.74
CA ASP A 157 -5.13 25.71 12.19
C ASP A 157 -5.47 25.44 10.70
N SER A 158 -4.59 24.69 9.99
CA SER A 158 -4.82 24.37 8.59
C SER A 158 -5.29 22.94 8.39
N THR A 159 -6.45 22.78 7.72
CA THR A 159 -6.92 21.51 7.18
C THR A 159 -6.50 21.36 5.71
N GLU A 160 -5.27 21.74 5.38
CA GLU A 160 -4.75 21.61 4.02
C GLU A 160 -4.56 20.13 3.67
N LEU A 161 -5.24 19.71 2.62
CA LEU A 161 -5.25 18.31 2.18
C LEU A 161 -3.83 17.80 1.87
N GLU A 162 -3.01 18.62 1.19
CA GLU A 162 -1.66 18.22 0.79
C GLU A 162 -0.78 17.90 2.00
N ARG A 163 -0.83 18.76 3.01
CA ARG A 163 -0.09 18.54 4.26
C ARG A 163 -0.56 17.26 4.97
N ILE A 164 -1.86 17.06 5.12
CA ILE A 164 -2.40 15.84 5.75
C ILE A 164 -1.94 14.58 4.97
N LEU A 165 -1.85 14.66 3.66
CA LEU A 165 -1.39 13.53 2.85
C LEU A 165 0.11 13.23 3.03
N GLU A 166 0.95 14.27 3.19
CA GLU A 166 2.38 14.12 3.47
C GLU A 166 2.61 13.54 4.87
N GLU A 167 1.99 14.13 5.89
CA GLU A 167 2.11 13.65 7.28
C GLU A 167 1.59 12.22 7.44
N ARG A 168 0.50 11.89 6.76
CA ARG A 168 -0.02 10.54 6.69
C ARG A 168 0.99 9.57 6.06
N ALA A 169 1.72 9.98 5.02
CA ALA A 169 2.73 9.13 4.41
C ALA A 169 3.86 8.80 5.41
N HIS A 170 4.33 9.79 6.16
CA HIS A 170 5.33 9.61 7.22
C HIS A 170 4.81 8.70 8.35
N PHE A 171 3.56 8.88 8.76
CA PHE A 171 2.90 8.04 9.76
C PHE A 171 2.90 6.56 9.36
N TYR A 172 2.42 6.24 8.14
CA TYR A 172 2.38 4.86 7.66
C TYR A 172 3.78 4.28 7.49
N GLN A 173 4.72 5.07 6.95
CA GLN A 173 6.10 4.62 6.81
C GLN A 173 6.69 4.22 8.16
N ALA A 174 6.55 5.07 9.18
CA ALA A 174 7.03 4.78 10.52
C ALA A 174 6.34 3.55 11.14
N MET A 175 5.03 3.40 10.94
CA MET A 175 4.28 2.23 11.41
C MET A 175 4.80 0.93 10.77
N PHE A 176 5.05 0.91 9.46
CA PHE A 176 5.59 -0.25 8.76
C PHE A 176 7.06 -0.52 9.13
N ASP A 177 7.87 0.52 9.35
CA ASP A 177 9.26 0.37 9.80
C ASP A 177 9.31 -0.25 11.21
N VAL A 178 8.43 0.17 12.12
CA VAL A 178 8.31 -0.40 13.47
C VAL A 178 7.74 -1.81 13.44
N ALA A 179 6.79 -2.10 12.54
CA ALA A 179 6.27 -3.45 12.34
C ALA A 179 7.34 -4.44 11.90
N ASP A 180 8.41 -3.98 11.25
CA ASP A 180 9.60 -4.74 10.86
C ASP A 180 9.24 -6.12 10.30
N SER A 181 8.46 -6.13 9.21
CA SER A 181 8.01 -7.34 8.51
C SER A 181 8.21 -7.19 7.01
N GLU A 182 9.21 -7.89 6.47
CA GLU A 182 9.55 -7.81 5.05
C GLU A 182 8.43 -8.35 4.16
N ASP A 183 7.81 -9.46 4.56
CA ASP A 183 6.72 -10.07 3.80
C ASP A 183 5.48 -9.18 3.76
N LEU A 184 5.15 -8.51 4.88
CA LEU A 184 4.08 -7.53 4.92
C LEU A 184 4.37 -6.34 3.99
N ASN A 185 5.60 -5.84 4.00
CA ASN A 185 6.02 -4.75 3.10
C ASN A 185 5.94 -5.15 1.62
N ARG A 186 6.28 -6.40 1.28
CA ARG A 186 6.14 -6.94 -0.08
C ARG A 186 4.69 -7.12 -0.50
N ALA A 187 3.83 -7.54 0.43
CA ALA A 187 2.41 -7.76 0.16
C ALA A 187 1.61 -6.46 -0.04
N MET A 188 2.12 -5.31 0.46
CA MET A 188 1.42 -4.03 0.38
C MET A 188 1.23 -3.56 -1.07
N PRO A 189 -0.01 -3.32 -1.53
CA PRO A 189 -0.30 -2.82 -2.88
C PRO A 189 -0.09 -1.30 -2.97
N ASN A 190 1.10 -0.83 -2.58
CA ASN A 190 1.43 0.60 -2.45
C ASN A 190 1.09 1.42 -3.69
N TRP A 191 1.35 0.88 -4.89
CA TRP A 191 1.08 1.55 -6.17
C TRP A 191 -0.40 1.80 -6.39
N ARG A 192 -1.26 0.80 -6.14
CA ARG A 192 -2.71 0.96 -6.23
C ARG A 192 -3.26 1.87 -5.14
N ALA A 193 -2.69 1.83 -3.93
CA ALA A 193 -3.03 2.76 -2.87
C ALA A 193 -2.71 4.22 -3.23
N HIS A 194 -1.67 4.47 -4.03
CA HIS A 194 -1.38 5.79 -4.57
C HIS A 194 -2.41 6.25 -5.60
N LEU A 195 -2.85 5.37 -6.52
CA LEU A 195 -3.94 5.68 -7.47
C LEU A 195 -5.22 6.01 -6.74
N PHE A 196 -5.58 5.20 -5.75
CA PHE A 196 -6.75 5.43 -4.90
C PHE A 196 -6.73 6.82 -4.26
N ARG A 197 -5.61 7.20 -3.66
CA ARG A 197 -5.48 8.52 -3.03
C ARG A 197 -5.61 9.65 -4.03
N ASN A 198 -4.95 9.55 -5.18
CA ASN A 198 -5.04 10.56 -6.24
C ASN A 198 -6.48 10.73 -6.72
N GLN A 199 -7.20 9.63 -6.88
CA GLN A 199 -8.56 9.65 -7.41
C GLN A 199 -9.59 10.20 -6.41
N PHE A 200 -9.48 9.87 -5.13
CA PHE A 200 -10.59 10.05 -4.18
C PHE A 200 -10.39 11.12 -3.13
N TYR A 201 -9.17 11.45 -2.78
CA TYR A 201 -8.96 12.40 -1.68
C TYR A 201 -9.39 13.83 -2.00
N GLY A 202 -9.51 14.20 -3.28
CA GLY A 202 -10.08 15.48 -3.69
C GLY A 202 -11.56 15.67 -3.35
N PHE A 203 -12.27 14.59 -3.04
CA PHE A 203 -13.69 14.62 -2.65
C PHE A 203 -13.91 14.74 -1.13
N LEU A 204 -12.85 14.59 -0.33
CA LEU A 204 -12.98 14.67 1.13
C LEU A 204 -13.28 16.11 1.57
N THR A 205 -14.27 16.22 2.45
CA THR A 205 -14.63 17.49 3.09
C THR A 205 -13.69 17.82 4.24
N LYS A 206 -13.68 19.07 4.70
CA LYS A 206 -12.97 19.46 5.92
C LYS A 206 -13.45 18.69 7.16
N GLY A 207 -14.72 18.26 7.18
CA GLY A 207 -15.27 17.40 8.23
C GLY A 207 -14.65 16.01 8.21
N ASP A 208 -14.51 15.42 7.01
CA ASP A 208 -13.87 14.13 6.83
C ASP A 208 -12.40 14.16 7.26
N LEU A 209 -11.67 15.20 6.88
CA LEU A 209 -10.26 15.36 7.26
C LEU A 209 -10.09 15.46 8.79
N ARG A 210 -10.94 16.23 9.49
CA ARG A 210 -10.93 16.30 10.96
C ARG A 210 -11.23 14.94 11.59
N ALA A 211 -12.22 14.21 11.06
CA ALA A 211 -12.57 12.88 11.55
C ALA A 211 -11.41 11.89 11.34
N MET A 212 -10.73 11.95 10.19
CA MET A 212 -9.55 11.13 9.90
C MET A 212 -8.40 11.42 10.89
N VAL A 213 -8.13 12.68 11.20
CA VAL A 213 -7.09 13.04 12.20
C VAL A 213 -7.43 12.45 13.58
N ALA A 214 -8.70 12.50 14.00
CA ALA A 214 -9.13 11.88 15.25
C ALA A 214 -8.93 10.35 15.24
N GLU A 215 -9.17 9.70 14.09
CA GLU A 215 -8.92 8.26 13.92
C GLU A 215 -7.42 7.93 14.01
N TYR A 216 -6.56 8.73 13.38
CA TYR A 216 -5.10 8.57 13.49
C TYR A 216 -4.59 8.74 14.91
N ARG A 217 -5.21 9.65 15.69
CA ARG A 217 -4.90 9.81 17.12
C ARG A 217 -5.18 8.52 17.89
N GLN A 218 -6.36 7.90 17.70
CA GLN A 218 -6.70 6.64 18.35
C GLN A 218 -5.73 5.50 17.97
N ILE A 219 -5.33 5.42 16.70
CA ILE A 219 -4.34 4.44 16.23
C ILE A 219 -2.99 4.69 16.92
N THR A 220 -2.55 5.95 16.97
CA THR A 220 -1.28 6.35 17.59
C THR A 220 -1.25 6.00 19.07
N GLU A 221 -2.29 6.34 19.81
CA GLU A 221 -2.43 6.05 21.25
C GLU A 221 -2.35 4.55 21.50
N ALA A 222 -3.06 3.74 20.71
CA ALA A 222 -3.04 2.28 20.86
C ALA A 222 -1.65 1.68 20.55
N ILE A 223 -0.97 2.14 19.49
CA ILE A 223 0.39 1.67 19.16
C ILE A 223 1.37 2.07 20.27
N LEU A 224 1.34 3.34 20.71
CA LEU A 224 2.22 3.81 21.78
C LEU A 224 1.92 3.16 23.15
N ALA A 225 0.70 2.72 23.40
CA ALA A 225 0.36 1.94 24.58
C ALA A 225 0.81 0.47 24.51
N GLY A 226 1.29 -0.01 23.33
CA GLY A 226 1.60 -1.42 23.12
C GLY A 226 0.35 -2.31 23.05
N ASP A 227 -0.85 -1.72 22.90
CA ASP A 227 -2.11 -2.44 22.82
C ASP A 227 -2.36 -2.92 21.36
N ALA A 228 -1.78 -4.07 21.06
CA ALA A 228 -1.80 -4.65 19.72
C ALA A 228 -3.23 -4.88 19.19
N ALA A 229 -4.15 -5.31 20.05
CA ALA A 229 -5.53 -5.57 19.66
C ALA A 229 -6.27 -4.27 19.30
N LYS A 230 -6.13 -3.22 20.10
CA LYS A 230 -6.73 -1.92 19.81
C LYS A 230 -6.06 -1.25 18.61
N ALA A 231 -4.76 -1.35 18.45
CA ALA A 231 -4.04 -0.81 17.29
C ALA A 231 -4.57 -1.41 15.99
N GLU A 232 -4.73 -2.73 15.91
CA GLU A 232 -5.34 -3.40 14.76
C GLU A 232 -6.80 -2.94 14.57
N LEU A 233 -7.61 -2.96 15.62
CA LEU A 233 -9.03 -2.62 15.55
C LEU A 233 -9.25 -1.18 15.05
N HIS A 234 -8.54 -0.20 15.61
CA HIS A 234 -8.67 1.21 15.20
C HIS A 234 -8.21 1.42 13.77
N THR A 235 -7.13 0.75 13.35
CA THR A 235 -6.63 0.84 11.99
C THR A 235 -7.62 0.26 10.98
N ARG A 236 -8.19 -0.92 11.26
CA ARG A 236 -9.21 -1.52 10.40
C ARG A 236 -10.47 -0.65 10.31
N ARG A 237 -10.95 -0.12 11.43
CA ARG A 237 -12.08 0.83 11.46
C ARG A 237 -11.83 2.10 10.65
N HIS A 238 -10.60 2.62 10.69
CA HIS A 238 -10.21 3.77 9.85
C HIS A 238 -10.36 3.45 8.36
N LEU A 239 -9.93 2.27 7.90
CA LEU A 239 -10.07 1.84 6.50
C LEU A 239 -11.54 1.61 6.12
N GLN A 240 -12.36 1.02 7.01
CA GLN A 240 -13.81 0.88 6.82
C GLN A 240 -14.50 2.24 6.64
N LYS A 241 -14.22 3.19 7.53
CA LYS A 241 -14.74 4.57 7.39
C LYS A 241 -14.23 5.28 6.15
N THR A 242 -12.98 5.03 5.74
CA THR A 242 -12.45 5.53 4.46
C THR A 242 -13.28 4.99 3.30
N ARG A 243 -13.61 3.70 3.32
CA ARG A 243 -14.49 3.07 2.34
C ARG A 243 -15.86 3.77 2.27
N GLU A 244 -16.50 3.97 3.40
CA GLU A 244 -17.81 4.64 3.49
C GLU A 244 -17.77 6.07 2.93
N ARG A 245 -16.68 6.82 3.16
CA ARG A 245 -16.51 8.21 2.68
C ARG A 245 -16.30 8.31 1.18
N VAL A 246 -15.57 7.36 0.56
CA VAL A 246 -15.11 7.53 -0.82
C VAL A 246 -15.91 6.75 -1.86
N LEU A 247 -16.47 5.58 -1.53
CA LEU A 247 -17.21 4.77 -2.50
C LEU A 247 -18.44 5.44 -3.09
N PRO A 248 -19.18 6.31 -2.40
CA PRO A 248 -20.31 7.05 -3.01
C PRO A 248 -19.93 7.89 -4.23
N TYR A 249 -18.67 8.32 -4.34
CA TYR A 249 -18.17 9.11 -5.48
C TYR A 249 -17.79 8.27 -6.71
N LEU A 250 -17.93 6.95 -6.65
CA LEU A 250 -17.68 5.99 -7.73
C LEU A 250 -18.96 5.46 -8.40
N ARG A 251 -20.10 5.87 -7.92
CA ARG A 251 -21.41 5.45 -8.46
C ARG A 251 -21.87 6.30 -9.62
#